data_7d3543a124fdefdd4e0028745087f6c7
#
_entry.id   7d3543a124fdefdd4e0028745087f6c7
#
_cell.length_a   1.000
_cell.length_b   1.000
_cell.length_c   1.000
_cell.angle_alpha   90.00
_cell.angle_beta   90.00
_cell.angle_gamma   90.00
#
_symmetry.space_group_name_H-M   'P 1'
#
loop_
_entity.id
_entity.type
_entity.pdbx_description
1 polymer ?
#
loop_
_entity_poly.entity_id
_entity_poly.type
_entity_poly.pdbx_seq_one_letter_code
_entity_poly.pdbx_strand_id
1 'polypeptide(L)'
;MQARIHSVQIGPVRPLGATQSGIVKAPVSGPQRVGRLGLDGDQQADMRVHGGEDKAVLCYARAHHDYWREALPGHPLLEVPGAFGENLSIDDLDENTVCIGDRWRIGGVLFSVTQGRLPCYKLNLRFGVPDMAARVQASVRTGWYLRVLEPGSLQEGDRCDLLDRPHPDATVATLLTLIRDRETRHERLEPILALPLPPSWRRLFEKRMQTREAEDWKPRLHGKGE
;
A
#
# COMPACT_ATOMS: atom_id res chain seq x y z
N MET A 1 -16.64 -3.51 15.90
CA MET A 1 -17.07 -3.20 14.51
C MET A 1 -16.42 -4.21 13.59
N GLN A 2 -16.96 -4.46 12.42
CA GLN A 2 -16.45 -5.48 11.52
C GLN A 2 -15.93 -4.79 10.27
N ALA A 3 -14.66 -5.01 9.94
CA ALA A 3 -13.99 -4.39 8.81
C ALA A 3 -14.74 -4.63 7.48
N ARG A 4 -14.86 -3.58 6.66
CA ARG A 4 -15.57 -3.59 5.38
C ARG A 4 -14.88 -2.75 4.33
N ILE A 5 -15.13 -3.08 3.07
CA ILE A 5 -14.78 -2.19 1.95
C ILE A 5 -15.69 -0.95 2.03
N HIS A 6 -15.06 0.21 2.24
CA HIS A 6 -15.74 1.51 2.13
C HIS A 6 -15.99 1.89 0.68
N SER A 7 -15.00 1.65 -0.20
CA SER A 7 -15.11 1.93 -1.63
C SER A 7 -14.05 1.17 -2.44
N VAL A 8 -14.37 0.90 -3.71
CA VAL A 8 -13.49 0.24 -4.68
C VAL A 8 -13.10 1.25 -5.74
N GLN A 9 -11.81 1.34 -6.08
CA GLN A 9 -11.27 2.27 -7.07
C GLN A 9 -10.42 1.55 -8.11
N ILE A 10 -10.60 1.94 -9.37
CA ILE A 10 -9.76 1.52 -10.48
C ILE A 10 -9.31 2.73 -11.31
N GLY A 11 -8.25 2.60 -12.06
CA GLY A 11 -7.81 3.65 -12.96
C GLY A 11 -6.87 3.17 -14.05
N PRO A 12 -7.03 3.67 -15.29
CA PRO A 12 -6.08 3.44 -16.36
C PRO A 12 -4.78 4.21 -16.11
N VAL A 13 -3.72 3.81 -16.81
CA VAL A 13 -2.51 4.61 -16.91
C VAL A 13 -2.80 5.91 -17.63
N ARG A 14 -2.42 7.03 -17.03
CA ARG A 14 -2.61 8.40 -17.55
C ARG A 14 -1.35 9.24 -17.37
N PRO A 15 -1.17 10.32 -18.14
CA PRO A 15 -0.14 11.31 -17.87
C PRO A 15 -0.29 11.91 -16.47
N LEU A 16 0.85 12.08 -15.78
CA LEU A 16 0.97 12.72 -14.47
C LEU A 16 2.25 13.55 -14.44
N GLY A 17 2.14 14.85 -14.76
CA GLY A 17 3.31 15.68 -15.06
C GLY A 17 4.10 15.11 -16.25
N ALA A 18 5.41 15.01 -16.12
CA ALA A 18 6.29 14.44 -17.14
C ALA A 18 6.35 12.88 -17.14
N THR A 19 5.49 12.19 -16.39
CA THR A 19 5.50 10.73 -16.27
C THR A 19 4.12 10.12 -16.55
N GLN A 20 4.08 8.79 -16.63
CA GLN A 20 2.84 8.02 -16.71
C GLN A 20 2.55 7.35 -15.37
N SER A 21 1.26 7.26 -14.96
CA SER A 21 0.89 6.64 -13.71
C SER A 21 -0.55 6.12 -13.71
N GLY A 22 -0.79 4.98 -13.03
CA GLY A 22 -2.11 4.49 -12.65
C GLY A 22 -2.56 4.97 -11.26
N ILE A 23 -1.90 5.98 -10.67
CA ILE A 23 -2.24 6.48 -9.32
C ILE A 23 -3.57 7.25 -9.29
N VAL A 24 -4.03 7.75 -10.45
CA VAL A 24 -5.31 8.47 -10.54
C VAL A 24 -6.41 7.46 -10.72
N LYS A 25 -7.02 7.08 -9.62
CA LYS A 25 -8.13 6.13 -9.58
C LYS A 25 -9.44 6.83 -9.27
N ALA A 26 -10.55 6.23 -9.72
CA ALA A 26 -11.90 6.69 -9.46
C ALA A 26 -12.75 5.57 -8.86
N PRO A 27 -13.71 5.88 -7.98
CA PRO A 27 -14.66 4.92 -7.46
C PRO A 27 -15.45 4.22 -8.57
N VAL A 28 -15.73 2.93 -8.36
CA VAL A 28 -16.57 2.12 -9.24
C VAL A 28 -17.65 1.44 -8.42
N SER A 29 -18.85 1.29 -9.00
CA SER A 29 -19.98 0.67 -8.34
C SER A 29 -20.18 -0.78 -8.79
N GLY A 30 -20.82 -1.58 -7.93
CA GLY A 30 -21.15 -2.98 -8.18
C GLY A 30 -19.95 -3.93 -8.14
N PRO A 31 -20.18 -5.23 -8.41
CA PRO A 31 -19.16 -6.25 -8.32
C PRO A 31 -18.02 -6.03 -9.32
N GLN A 32 -16.77 -6.02 -8.81
CA GLN A 32 -15.55 -5.92 -9.60
C GLN A 32 -14.83 -7.27 -9.60
N ARG A 33 -14.44 -7.78 -10.78
CA ARG A 33 -13.60 -8.96 -10.88
C ARG A 33 -12.18 -8.67 -10.43
N VAL A 34 -11.62 -9.64 -9.72
CA VAL A 34 -10.24 -9.59 -9.24
C VAL A 34 -9.51 -10.84 -9.72
N GLY A 35 -8.54 -10.64 -10.61
CA GLY A 35 -7.62 -11.67 -11.06
C GLY A 35 -6.32 -11.68 -10.26
N ARG A 36 -5.38 -12.54 -10.62
CA ARG A 36 -4.08 -12.67 -9.92
C ARG A 36 -3.26 -11.37 -9.88
N LEU A 37 -3.44 -10.49 -10.85
CA LEU A 37 -2.70 -9.23 -10.97
C LEU A 37 -3.48 -8.01 -10.47
N GLY A 38 -4.68 -8.18 -9.93
CA GLY A 38 -5.52 -7.12 -9.37
C GLY A 38 -6.90 -7.02 -10.00
N LEU A 39 -7.55 -5.86 -9.86
CA LEU A 39 -8.89 -5.59 -10.35
C LEU A 39 -8.89 -5.42 -11.88
N ASP A 40 -9.91 -5.98 -12.53
CA ASP A 40 -10.12 -5.78 -13.96
C ASP A 40 -10.32 -4.28 -14.23
N GLY A 41 -9.62 -3.76 -15.26
CA GLY A 41 -9.64 -2.34 -15.63
C GLY A 41 -8.68 -1.45 -14.86
N ASP A 42 -8.02 -1.95 -13.79
CA ASP A 42 -6.96 -1.23 -13.11
C ASP A 42 -5.60 -1.45 -13.80
N GLN A 43 -4.80 -0.39 -13.90
CA GLN A 43 -3.52 -0.45 -14.61
C GLN A 43 -2.37 0.15 -13.79
N GLN A 44 -1.16 -0.40 -13.97
CA GLN A 44 0.08 0.11 -13.40
C GLN A 44 1.06 0.45 -14.53
N ALA A 45 1.63 1.68 -14.49
CA ALA A 45 2.52 2.18 -15.53
C ALA A 45 3.89 1.48 -15.57
N ASP A 46 4.36 0.93 -14.46
CA ASP A 46 5.61 0.17 -14.37
C ASP A 46 5.40 -1.09 -13.52
N MET A 47 5.20 -2.20 -14.19
CA MET A 47 4.96 -3.52 -13.58
C MET A 47 6.15 -4.04 -12.76
N ARG A 48 7.39 -3.57 -13.04
CA ARG A 48 8.60 -4.00 -12.32
C ARG A 48 8.66 -3.43 -10.91
N VAL A 49 8.09 -2.23 -10.70
CA VAL A 49 8.17 -1.50 -9.43
C VAL A 49 6.81 -1.39 -8.74
N HIS A 50 5.73 -1.19 -9.49
CA HIS A 50 4.40 -0.86 -8.96
C HIS A 50 3.34 -1.92 -9.23
N GLY A 51 3.68 -3.05 -9.84
CA GLY A 51 2.77 -4.14 -10.16
C GLY A 51 3.31 -5.51 -9.76
N GLY A 52 2.70 -6.55 -10.34
CA GLY A 52 3.00 -7.95 -10.04
C GLY A 52 2.11 -8.52 -8.94
N GLU A 53 2.15 -9.85 -8.76
CA GLU A 53 1.25 -10.57 -7.84
C GLU A 53 1.34 -10.05 -6.38
N ASP A 54 2.53 -9.64 -5.92
CA ASP A 54 2.73 -9.12 -4.56
C ASP A 54 2.15 -7.72 -4.33
N LYS A 55 1.73 -7.06 -5.38
CA LYS A 55 1.16 -5.71 -5.38
C LYS A 55 -0.14 -5.66 -6.20
N ALA A 56 -0.88 -6.77 -6.21
CA ALA A 56 -2.08 -6.90 -7.01
C ALA A 56 -3.17 -5.91 -6.60
N VAL A 57 -3.34 -5.66 -5.29
CA VAL A 57 -4.34 -4.73 -4.76
C VAL A 57 -3.72 -3.88 -3.66
N LEU A 58 -3.86 -2.56 -3.76
CA LEU A 58 -3.48 -1.61 -2.73
C LEU A 58 -4.68 -1.28 -1.86
N CYS A 59 -4.56 -1.53 -0.56
CA CYS A 59 -5.52 -1.12 0.47
C CYS A 59 -5.04 0.15 1.18
N TYR A 60 -5.99 0.98 1.62
CA TYR A 60 -5.73 2.17 2.40
C TYR A 60 -6.80 2.34 3.49
N ALA A 61 -6.38 2.65 4.72
CA ALA A 61 -7.29 2.85 5.83
C ALA A 61 -8.08 4.16 5.64
N ARG A 62 -9.42 4.08 5.64
CA ARG A 62 -10.27 5.25 5.52
C ARG A 62 -10.04 6.26 6.66
N ALA A 63 -9.79 5.78 7.88
CA ALA A 63 -9.49 6.62 9.05
C ALA A 63 -8.28 7.55 8.85
N HIS A 64 -7.36 7.24 7.93
CA HIS A 64 -6.23 8.12 7.64
C HIS A 64 -6.64 9.43 6.94
N HIS A 65 -7.81 9.47 6.30
CA HIS A 65 -8.29 10.71 5.66
C HIS A 65 -8.50 11.83 6.67
N ASP A 66 -8.93 11.54 7.90
CA ASP A 66 -9.12 12.57 8.93
C ASP A 66 -7.79 13.20 9.33
N TYR A 67 -6.74 12.40 9.54
CA TYR A 67 -5.39 12.89 9.76
C TYR A 67 -4.89 13.78 8.60
N TRP A 68 -5.16 13.37 7.35
CA TRP A 68 -4.70 14.14 6.20
C TRP A 68 -5.53 15.40 5.97
N ARG A 69 -6.82 15.44 6.32
CA ARG A 69 -7.63 16.67 6.29
C ARG A 69 -7.12 17.71 7.27
N GLU A 70 -6.64 17.29 8.45
CA GLU A 70 -5.98 18.18 9.40
C GLU A 70 -4.63 18.68 8.88
N ALA A 71 -3.82 17.79 8.27
CA ALA A 71 -2.50 18.13 7.74
C ALA A 71 -2.54 18.97 6.44
N LEU A 72 -3.61 18.86 5.66
CA LEU A 72 -3.83 19.54 4.37
C LEU A 72 -5.27 20.07 4.29
N PRO A 73 -5.61 21.10 5.07
CA PRO A 73 -6.98 21.62 5.13
C PRO A 73 -7.53 22.04 3.77
N GLY A 74 -8.74 21.57 3.43
CA GLY A 74 -9.42 21.93 2.18
C GLY A 74 -8.84 21.30 0.92
N HIS A 75 -7.94 20.30 1.03
CA HIS A 75 -7.36 19.67 -0.15
C HIS A 75 -8.38 18.79 -0.87
N PRO A 76 -8.72 19.06 -2.15
CA PRO A 76 -9.87 18.44 -2.83
C PRO A 76 -9.77 16.92 -2.98
N LEU A 77 -8.56 16.36 -3.10
CA LEU A 77 -8.37 14.90 -3.19
C LEU A 77 -8.80 14.14 -1.92
N LEU A 78 -8.85 14.81 -0.77
CA LEU A 78 -9.18 14.16 0.50
C LEU A 78 -10.71 14.07 0.73
N GLU A 79 -11.50 14.68 -0.15
CA GLU A 79 -12.96 14.62 -0.10
C GLU A 79 -13.52 13.37 -0.80
N VAL A 80 -12.70 12.65 -1.55
CA VAL A 80 -13.08 11.46 -2.32
C VAL A 80 -12.11 10.31 -2.08
N PRO A 81 -12.56 9.03 -2.16
CA PRO A 81 -11.68 7.87 -2.14
C PRO A 81 -10.74 7.84 -3.35
N GLY A 82 -9.61 7.13 -3.23
CA GLY A 82 -8.62 7.02 -4.31
C GLY A 82 -7.55 8.12 -4.28
N ALA A 83 -7.53 8.96 -3.25
CA ALA A 83 -6.56 10.05 -3.10
C ALA A 83 -5.12 9.56 -3.19
N PHE A 84 -4.80 8.47 -2.52
CA PHE A 84 -3.47 7.88 -2.44
C PHE A 84 -3.20 6.84 -3.54
N GLY A 85 -4.14 6.60 -4.46
CA GLY A 85 -4.04 5.62 -5.53
C GLY A 85 -4.33 4.20 -5.07
N GLU A 86 -5.04 4.06 -3.95
CA GLU A 86 -5.53 2.78 -3.45
C GLU A 86 -6.62 2.19 -4.34
N ASN A 87 -6.73 0.85 -4.33
CA ASN A 87 -7.82 0.10 -4.95
C ASN A 87 -8.99 -0.12 -4.00
N LEU A 88 -8.69 -0.31 -2.71
CA LEU A 88 -9.68 -0.50 -1.67
C LEU A 88 -9.45 0.51 -0.55
N SER A 89 -10.44 1.34 -0.28
CA SER A 89 -10.53 2.07 0.98
C SER A 89 -11.25 1.18 1.98
N ILE A 90 -10.66 0.95 3.16
CA ILE A 90 -11.17 -0.03 4.13
C ILE A 90 -11.46 0.66 5.46
N ASP A 91 -12.63 0.36 6.04
CA ASP A 91 -13.01 0.76 7.38
C ASP A 91 -12.45 -0.23 8.42
N ASP A 92 -12.12 0.27 9.61
CA ASP A 92 -11.72 -0.50 10.80
C ASP A 92 -10.43 -1.33 10.65
N LEU A 93 -9.63 -1.12 9.61
CA LEU A 93 -8.28 -1.69 9.46
C LEU A 93 -7.27 -0.60 9.15
N ASP A 94 -6.05 -0.78 9.68
CA ASP A 94 -4.89 0.05 9.37
C ASP A 94 -3.59 -0.77 9.45
N GLU A 95 -2.45 -0.11 9.26
CA GLU A 95 -1.13 -0.74 9.29
C GLU A 95 -0.76 -1.32 10.66
N ASN A 96 -1.39 -0.88 11.76
CA ASN A 96 -1.16 -1.41 13.11
C ASN A 96 -1.96 -2.69 13.37
N THR A 97 -3.06 -2.89 12.65
CA THR A 97 -4.00 -3.99 12.84
C THR A 97 -3.83 -5.12 11.84
N VAL A 98 -3.17 -4.86 10.70
CA VAL A 98 -2.92 -5.84 9.63
C VAL A 98 -1.48 -6.36 9.73
N CYS A 99 -1.31 -7.70 9.67
CA CYS A 99 0.00 -8.36 9.79
C CYS A 99 0.46 -8.98 8.46
N ILE A 100 1.77 -9.05 8.27
CA ILE A 100 2.39 -9.73 7.11
C ILE A 100 1.99 -11.20 7.11
N GLY A 101 1.53 -11.70 5.97
CA GLY A 101 1.06 -13.07 5.81
C GLY A 101 -0.39 -13.32 6.23
N ASP A 102 -1.07 -12.34 6.86
CA ASP A 102 -2.52 -12.44 7.13
C ASP A 102 -3.27 -12.92 5.91
N ARG A 103 -4.20 -13.83 6.10
CA ARG A 103 -5.13 -14.29 5.06
C ARG A 103 -6.51 -13.71 5.31
N TRP A 104 -6.99 -12.96 4.35
CA TRP A 104 -8.27 -12.27 4.41
C TRP A 104 -9.21 -12.75 3.31
N ARG A 105 -10.45 -13.12 3.67
CA ARG A 105 -11.55 -13.23 2.71
C ARG A 105 -12.23 -11.87 2.62
N ILE A 106 -12.19 -11.25 1.44
CA ILE A 106 -12.84 -9.97 1.18
C ILE A 106 -13.79 -10.17 0.01
N GLY A 107 -15.10 -10.12 0.28
CA GLY A 107 -16.10 -10.59 -0.68
C GLY A 107 -15.83 -12.02 -1.13
N GLY A 108 -15.81 -12.26 -2.45
CA GLY A 108 -15.51 -13.58 -3.03
C GLY A 108 -14.02 -13.88 -3.23
N VAL A 109 -13.10 -13.00 -2.81
CA VAL A 109 -11.65 -13.11 -3.09
C VAL A 109 -10.88 -13.51 -1.84
N LEU A 110 -9.92 -14.45 -1.96
CA LEU A 110 -8.96 -14.75 -0.90
C LEU A 110 -7.65 -14.03 -1.16
N PHE A 111 -7.19 -13.29 -0.18
CA PHE A 111 -5.96 -12.51 -0.23
C PHE A 111 -4.94 -12.93 0.83
N SER A 112 -3.66 -12.60 0.57
CA SER A 112 -2.62 -12.55 1.60
C SER A 112 -1.96 -11.18 1.63
N VAL A 113 -1.69 -10.68 2.82
CA VAL A 113 -0.93 -9.43 3.03
C VAL A 113 0.54 -9.67 2.76
N THR A 114 1.11 -8.89 1.87
CA THR A 114 2.50 -9.07 1.43
C THR A 114 3.47 -8.05 1.99
N GLN A 115 3.09 -6.77 1.95
CA GLN A 115 3.98 -5.67 2.34
C GLN A 115 3.20 -4.37 2.58
N GLY A 116 3.79 -3.44 3.31
CA GLY A 116 3.35 -2.04 3.31
C GLY A 116 3.69 -1.35 2.00
N ARG A 117 2.99 -0.28 1.67
CA ARG A 117 3.32 0.53 0.51
C ARG A 117 4.50 1.44 0.85
N LEU A 118 5.51 1.46 -0.01
CA LEU A 118 6.57 2.46 0.04
C LEU A 118 6.18 3.64 -0.85
N PRO A 119 6.00 4.86 -0.29
CA PRO A 119 5.61 6.05 -1.04
C PRO A 119 6.63 6.42 -2.12
N CYS A 120 6.19 7.09 -3.16
CA CYS A 120 7.09 7.64 -4.19
C CYS A 120 6.64 9.04 -4.63
N TYR A 121 7.52 9.77 -5.30
CA TYR A 121 7.32 11.15 -5.75
C TYR A 121 6.04 11.38 -6.59
N LYS A 122 5.44 10.32 -7.14
CA LYS A 122 4.15 10.44 -7.83
C LYS A 122 3.02 10.92 -6.91
N LEU A 123 3.14 10.72 -5.59
CA LEU A 123 2.24 11.35 -4.62
C LEU A 123 2.41 12.87 -4.59
N ASN A 124 3.66 13.36 -4.72
CA ASN A 124 3.92 14.80 -4.76
C ASN A 124 3.21 15.43 -5.96
N LEU A 125 3.32 14.78 -7.13
CA LEU A 125 2.65 15.23 -8.36
C LEU A 125 1.13 15.13 -8.25
N ARG A 126 0.61 14.05 -7.64
CA ARG A 126 -0.83 13.81 -7.47
C ARG A 126 -1.48 14.84 -6.57
N PHE A 127 -0.82 15.18 -5.46
CA PHE A 127 -1.33 16.13 -4.48
C PHE A 127 -0.93 17.59 -4.78
N GLY A 128 0.03 17.85 -5.69
CA GLY A 128 0.60 19.19 -5.86
C GLY A 128 1.38 19.67 -4.63
N VAL A 129 1.82 18.74 -3.76
CA VAL A 129 2.56 19.01 -2.52
C VAL A 129 3.96 18.40 -2.65
N PRO A 130 5.04 19.21 -2.68
CA PRO A 130 6.38 18.74 -3.07
C PRO A 130 6.99 17.65 -2.19
N ASP A 131 6.55 17.52 -0.94
CA ASP A 131 7.05 16.58 0.06
C ASP A 131 6.00 15.55 0.50
N MET A 132 4.90 15.38 -0.23
CA MET A 132 3.79 14.50 0.16
C MET A 132 4.26 13.05 0.38
N ALA A 133 5.12 12.53 -0.49
CA ALA A 133 5.66 11.17 -0.34
C ALA A 133 6.48 11.02 0.95
N ALA A 134 7.26 12.04 1.33
CA ALA A 134 8.02 12.04 2.56
C ALA A 134 7.11 12.11 3.79
N ARG A 135 6.07 12.93 3.77
CA ARG A 135 5.05 13.01 4.84
C ARG A 135 4.34 11.68 5.03
N VAL A 136 3.92 11.02 3.93
CA VAL A 136 3.28 9.70 3.98
C VAL A 136 4.24 8.66 4.57
N GLN A 137 5.52 8.65 4.18
CA GLN A 137 6.51 7.74 4.77
C GLN A 137 6.73 8.02 6.25
N ALA A 138 6.88 9.27 6.65
CA ALA A 138 7.10 9.66 8.04
C ALA A 138 5.92 9.28 8.95
N SER A 139 4.69 9.41 8.45
CA SER A 139 3.48 9.08 9.21
C SER A 139 3.21 7.59 9.37
N VAL A 140 3.86 6.72 8.58
CA VAL A 140 3.56 5.27 8.47
C VAL A 140 2.14 4.98 7.93
N ARG A 141 1.35 5.98 7.59
CA ARG A 141 0.00 5.87 6.99
C ARG A 141 0.11 5.69 5.48
N THR A 142 0.58 4.54 5.05
CA THR A 142 0.98 4.31 3.66
C THR A 142 0.04 3.42 2.87
N GLY A 143 -0.77 2.60 3.57
CA GLY A 143 -1.50 1.48 3.02
C GLY A 143 -0.64 0.22 2.91
N TRP A 144 -1.27 -0.87 2.51
CA TRP A 144 -0.65 -2.18 2.36
C TRP A 144 -1.09 -2.86 1.08
N TYR A 145 -0.26 -3.79 0.60
CA TYR A 145 -0.55 -4.57 -0.59
C TYR A 145 -1.05 -5.97 -0.25
N LEU A 146 -1.94 -6.45 -1.12
CA LEU A 146 -2.49 -7.78 -1.10
C LEU A 146 -2.07 -8.55 -2.36
N ARG A 147 -1.71 -9.82 -2.17
CA ARG A 147 -1.62 -10.85 -3.22
C ARG A 147 -2.95 -11.58 -3.29
N VAL A 148 -3.41 -11.87 -4.49
CA VAL A 148 -4.61 -12.70 -4.71
C VAL A 148 -4.23 -14.17 -4.66
N LEU A 149 -4.78 -14.90 -3.68
CA LEU A 149 -4.63 -16.36 -3.58
C LEU A 149 -5.70 -17.09 -4.38
N GLU A 150 -6.96 -16.66 -4.23
CA GLU A 150 -8.11 -17.16 -4.99
C GLU A 150 -8.81 -15.97 -5.65
N PRO A 151 -8.84 -15.94 -7.01
CA PRO A 151 -9.60 -14.94 -7.74
C PRO A 151 -11.10 -15.01 -7.45
N GLY A 152 -11.79 -13.89 -7.66
CA GLY A 152 -13.24 -13.81 -7.43
C GLY A 152 -13.78 -12.43 -7.78
N SER A 153 -14.81 -11.99 -7.07
CA SER A 153 -15.33 -10.64 -7.17
C SER A 153 -15.54 -10.01 -5.79
N LEU A 154 -15.46 -8.68 -5.73
CA LEU A 154 -15.72 -7.89 -4.54
C LEU A 154 -16.39 -6.57 -4.91
N GLN A 155 -17.04 -5.95 -3.94
CA GLN A 155 -17.71 -4.66 -4.11
C GLN A 155 -17.71 -3.86 -2.80
N GLU A 156 -18.10 -2.61 -2.88
CA GLU A 156 -18.38 -1.76 -1.73
C GLU A 156 -19.35 -2.46 -0.76
N GLY A 157 -19.10 -2.33 0.55
CA GLY A 157 -19.84 -2.95 1.63
C GLY A 157 -19.45 -4.39 1.96
N ASP A 158 -18.67 -5.08 1.13
CA ASP A 158 -18.21 -6.43 1.41
C ASP A 158 -17.38 -6.49 2.69
N ARG A 159 -17.55 -7.57 3.44
CA ARG A 159 -16.84 -7.83 4.69
C ARG A 159 -15.39 -8.23 4.42
N CYS A 160 -14.51 -7.82 5.33
CA CYS A 160 -13.14 -8.28 5.40
C CYS A 160 -13.02 -9.25 6.58
N ASP A 161 -13.01 -10.54 6.30
CA ASP A 161 -12.93 -11.59 7.31
C ASP A 161 -11.51 -12.14 7.40
N LEU A 162 -10.86 -11.98 8.57
CA LEU A 162 -9.56 -12.58 8.85
C LEU A 162 -9.72 -14.08 9.03
N LEU A 163 -9.06 -14.87 8.18
CA LEU A 163 -9.11 -16.34 8.24
C LEU A 163 -7.89 -16.94 8.95
N ASP A 164 -6.73 -16.31 8.82
CA ASP A 164 -5.47 -16.83 9.37
C ASP A 164 -4.50 -15.67 9.63
N ARG A 165 -3.77 -15.74 10.76
CA ARG A 165 -2.73 -14.78 11.16
C ARG A 165 -1.49 -15.52 11.64
N PRO A 166 -0.60 -15.92 10.73
CA PRO A 166 0.59 -16.71 11.09
C PRO A 166 1.65 -15.91 11.85
N HIS A 167 1.66 -14.57 11.71
CA HIS A 167 2.69 -13.70 12.29
C HIS A 167 2.06 -12.51 13.04
N PRO A 168 1.44 -12.71 14.23
CA PRO A 168 0.68 -11.68 14.93
C PRO A 168 1.52 -10.46 15.37
N ASP A 169 2.82 -10.62 15.56
CA ASP A 169 3.74 -9.55 15.97
C ASP A 169 4.32 -8.77 14.79
N ALA A 170 4.10 -9.24 13.55
CA ALA A 170 4.64 -8.64 12.33
C ALA A 170 3.62 -7.72 11.66
N THR A 171 3.17 -6.66 12.37
CA THR A 171 2.24 -5.69 11.77
C THR A 171 2.90 -4.95 10.60
N VAL A 172 2.12 -4.52 9.63
CA VAL A 172 2.61 -3.69 8.52
C VAL A 172 3.29 -2.44 9.06
N ALA A 173 2.74 -1.82 10.12
CA ALA A 173 3.33 -0.65 10.77
C ALA A 173 4.71 -0.95 11.39
N THR A 174 4.90 -2.11 12.00
CA THR A 174 6.21 -2.53 12.54
C THR A 174 7.27 -2.51 11.45
N LEU A 175 7.01 -3.15 10.31
CA LEU A 175 7.99 -3.22 9.23
C LEU A 175 8.23 -1.85 8.56
N LEU A 176 7.17 -1.07 8.36
CA LEU A 176 7.29 0.29 7.83
C LEU A 176 8.09 1.21 8.77
N THR A 177 7.95 1.04 10.07
CA THR A 177 8.71 1.78 11.09
C THR A 177 10.20 1.45 11.00
N LEU A 178 10.58 0.17 10.87
CA LEU A 178 11.97 -0.23 10.64
C LEU A 178 12.55 0.40 9.36
N ILE A 179 11.73 0.53 8.33
CA ILE A 179 12.15 1.18 7.06
C ILE A 179 12.31 2.68 7.25
N ARG A 180 11.32 3.36 7.85
CA ARG A 180 11.32 4.80 8.14
C ARG A 180 12.51 5.21 9.00
N ASP A 181 12.76 4.45 10.07
CA ASP A 181 13.79 4.74 11.07
C ASP A 181 15.19 4.26 10.62
N ARG A 182 15.28 3.77 9.37
CA ARG A 182 16.56 3.34 8.77
C ARG A 182 17.27 2.26 9.59
N GLU A 183 16.50 1.34 10.20
CA GLU A 183 17.03 0.28 11.06
C GLU A 183 18.02 -0.61 10.32
N THR A 184 19.19 -0.88 10.93
CA THR A 184 20.27 -1.70 10.36
C THR A 184 20.82 -2.74 11.36
N ARG A 185 20.34 -2.75 12.60
CA ARG A 185 20.80 -3.69 13.63
C ARG A 185 20.34 -5.10 13.32
N HIS A 186 21.26 -6.04 13.37
CA HIS A 186 21.04 -7.46 13.01
C HIS A 186 19.88 -8.06 13.83
N GLU A 187 19.91 -7.90 15.15
CA GLU A 187 18.90 -8.46 16.08
C GLU A 187 17.48 -7.96 15.81
N ARG A 188 17.34 -6.81 15.16
CA ARG A 188 16.04 -6.24 14.77
C ARG A 188 15.57 -6.70 13.40
N LEU A 189 16.47 -7.03 12.51
CA LEU A 189 16.17 -7.39 11.11
C LEU A 189 16.12 -8.90 10.88
N GLU A 190 16.85 -9.71 11.66
CA GLU A 190 16.85 -11.17 11.52
C GLU A 190 15.46 -11.79 11.64
N PRO A 191 14.61 -11.45 12.65
CA PRO A 191 13.26 -11.98 12.73
C PRO A 191 12.38 -11.57 11.53
N ILE A 192 12.65 -10.41 10.93
CA ILE A 192 11.90 -9.92 9.76
C ILE A 192 12.19 -10.76 8.52
N LEU A 193 13.41 -11.25 8.36
CA LEU A 193 13.80 -12.12 7.25
C LEU A 193 13.22 -13.54 7.33
N ALA A 194 12.69 -13.96 8.49
CA ALA A 194 11.93 -15.19 8.62
C ALA A 194 10.50 -15.08 8.06
N LEU A 195 9.99 -13.86 7.85
CA LEU A 195 8.64 -13.62 7.31
C LEU A 195 8.56 -13.94 5.81
N PRO A 196 7.35 -14.23 5.28
CA PRO A 196 7.12 -14.45 3.84
C PRO A 196 7.16 -13.15 3.04
N LEU A 197 8.28 -12.46 3.08
CA LEU A 197 8.46 -11.17 2.42
C LEU A 197 8.54 -11.32 0.89
N PRO A 198 7.99 -10.34 0.15
CA PRO A 198 8.26 -10.21 -1.28
C PRO A 198 9.75 -10.02 -1.57
N PRO A 199 10.26 -10.47 -2.75
CA PRO A 199 11.69 -10.39 -3.06
C PRO A 199 12.30 -8.99 -2.91
N SER A 200 11.54 -7.93 -3.17
CA SER A 200 12.01 -6.54 -3.04
C SER A 200 12.29 -6.14 -1.58
N TRP A 201 11.41 -6.53 -0.66
CA TRP A 201 11.56 -6.25 0.76
C TRP A 201 12.62 -7.14 1.40
N ARG A 202 12.67 -8.43 1.00
CA ARG A 202 13.73 -9.35 1.44
C ARG A 202 15.11 -8.79 1.10
N ARG A 203 15.34 -8.42 -0.17
CA ARG A 203 16.62 -7.81 -0.60
C ARG A 203 16.95 -6.51 0.14
N LEU A 204 15.96 -5.69 0.46
CA LEU A 204 16.15 -4.46 1.23
C LEU A 204 16.73 -4.76 2.62
N PHE A 205 16.10 -5.66 3.37
CA PHE A 205 16.53 -5.99 4.72
C PHE A 205 17.84 -6.79 4.73
N GLU A 206 18.04 -7.73 3.81
CA GLU A 206 19.31 -8.46 3.63
C GLU A 206 20.47 -7.49 3.38
N LYS A 207 20.27 -6.52 2.48
CA LYS A 207 21.29 -5.50 2.20
C LYS A 207 21.63 -4.69 3.45
N ARG A 208 20.63 -4.21 4.19
CA ARG A 208 20.85 -3.45 5.44
C ARG A 208 21.62 -4.25 6.48
N MET A 209 21.31 -5.55 6.62
CA MET A 209 22.06 -6.43 7.53
C MET A 209 23.52 -6.61 7.10
N GLN A 210 23.78 -6.77 5.81
CA GLN A 210 25.12 -6.99 5.26
C GLN A 210 25.98 -5.73 5.30
N THR A 211 25.43 -4.57 4.88
CA THR A 211 26.21 -3.33 4.74
C THR A 211 26.18 -2.46 5.99
N ARG A 212 25.23 -2.69 6.91
CA ARG A 212 24.90 -1.80 8.04
C ARG A 212 24.55 -0.37 7.61
N GLU A 213 24.09 -0.22 6.38
CA GLU A 213 23.69 1.05 5.79
C GLU A 213 22.26 0.99 5.28
N ALA A 214 21.52 2.07 5.48
CA ALA A 214 20.21 2.22 4.87
C ALA A 214 20.35 2.93 3.52
N GLU A 215 19.51 2.52 2.57
CA GLU A 215 19.44 3.08 1.22
C GLU A 215 19.08 4.57 1.23
N ASP A 216 19.48 5.28 0.16
CA ASP A 216 19.04 6.66 -0.07
C ASP A 216 17.62 6.66 -0.65
N TRP A 217 16.68 7.24 0.11
CA TRP A 217 15.29 7.39 -0.29
C TRP A 217 14.99 8.65 -1.12
N LYS A 218 15.94 9.60 -1.22
CA LYS A 218 15.73 10.87 -1.92
C LYS A 218 15.21 10.70 -3.35
N PRO A 219 15.81 9.83 -4.20
CA PRO A 219 15.32 9.65 -5.57
C PRO A 219 13.89 9.12 -5.64
N ARG A 220 13.49 8.29 -4.65
CA ARG A 220 12.14 7.75 -4.58
C ARG A 220 11.12 8.78 -4.08
N LEU A 221 11.47 9.57 -3.08
CA LEU A 221 10.57 10.51 -2.42
C LEU A 221 10.43 11.82 -3.18
N HIS A 222 11.47 12.27 -3.88
CA HIS A 222 11.49 13.56 -4.57
C HIS A 222 11.56 13.47 -6.09
N GLY A 223 11.74 12.26 -6.64
CA GLY A 223 12.05 12.06 -8.07
C GLY A 223 13.56 12.22 -8.33
N LYS A 224 13.97 11.90 -9.56
CA LYS A 224 15.32 12.28 -10.02
C LYS A 224 15.28 13.79 -10.20
N GLY A 225 16.11 14.53 -9.49
CA GLY A 225 16.32 15.95 -9.76
C GLY A 225 16.68 16.14 -11.24
N GLU A 226 16.13 17.17 -11.85
CA GLU A 226 16.60 17.66 -13.14
C GLU A 226 18.06 18.12 -13.04
#